data_296db9118ae469365d266c636ead3aef
#
_entry.id   296db9118ae469365d266c636ead3aef
#
_cell.length_a   1.000
_cell.length_b   1.000
_cell.length_c   1.000
_cell.angle_alpha   90.00
_cell.angle_beta   90.00
_cell.angle_gamma   90.00
#
_symmetry.space_group_name_H-M   'P 1'
#
loop_
_entity.id
_entity.type
_entity.pdbx_description
1 polymer ?
#
loop_
_entity_poly.entity_id
_entity_poly.type
_entity_poly.pdbx_seq_one_letter_code
_entity_poly.pdbx_strand_id
1 'polypeptide(L)'
;NLALTVSVHKIFTGDDRNAFFSHQEFWKHSVGVALCCSLLAKKIKYKSHESAFTAGLLHDIGKTFFEQYMHEEFVAALKDSAEKKIPLYQAEMQIIGIDHQAVGRIMAEKWNLPHELQAGINFHHHPEDEQEENVMATIVNVANSLCNKKGLGNSGDTAILPLSGEARALLNLDEKAEDELMAKLDLELNEAQAFFNMTSF
;
A
#
# COMPACT_ATOMS: atom_id res chain seq x y z
N ASN A 1 9.10 -6.83 -13.12
CA ASN A 1 8.67 -6.11 -11.90
C ASN A 1 9.73 -6.16 -10.78
N LEU A 2 10.47 -7.28 -10.65
CA LEU A 2 11.51 -7.44 -9.62
C LEU A 2 12.62 -6.39 -9.73
N ALA A 3 13.02 -5.98 -10.95
CA ALA A 3 14.01 -4.94 -11.17
C ALA A 3 13.55 -3.56 -10.65
N LEU A 4 12.26 -3.24 -10.79
CA LEU A 4 11.66 -2.04 -10.24
C LEU A 4 11.69 -2.09 -8.70
N THR A 5 11.34 -3.23 -8.12
CA THR A 5 11.35 -3.45 -6.67
C THR A 5 12.73 -3.16 -6.07
N VAL A 6 13.79 -3.67 -6.70
CA VAL A 6 15.18 -3.42 -6.26
C VAL A 6 15.56 -1.94 -6.40
N SER A 7 15.15 -1.28 -7.47
CA SER A 7 15.45 0.14 -7.71
C SER A 7 14.73 1.06 -6.71
N VAL A 8 13.48 0.71 -6.37
CA VAL A 8 12.64 1.47 -5.45
C VAL A 8 13.01 1.19 -3.99
N HIS A 9 13.58 0.03 -3.68
CA HIS A 9 13.97 -0.38 -2.32
C HIS A 9 14.78 0.70 -1.58
N LYS A 10 15.67 1.42 -2.29
CA LYS A 10 16.47 2.51 -1.69
C LYS A 10 15.64 3.66 -1.12
N ILE A 11 14.42 3.87 -1.62
CA ILE A 11 13.50 4.90 -1.13
C ILE A 11 12.89 4.46 0.21
N PHE A 12 12.80 3.13 0.42
CA PHE A 12 12.22 2.52 1.61
C PHE A 12 13.27 2.14 2.66
N THR A 13 14.57 2.38 2.39
CA THR A 13 15.63 2.07 3.35
C THR A 13 16.01 3.33 4.12
N GLY A 14 16.05 3.21 5.44
CA GLY A 14 16.51 4.22 6.37
C GLY A 14 16.87 3.55 7.69
N ASP A 15 17.50 4.28 8.59
CA ASP A 15 17.68 3.82 9.97
C ASP A 15 16.35 3.93 10.71
N ASP A 16 15.91 2.85 11.37
CA ASP A 16 14.73 2.87 12.23
C ASP A 16 14.99 3.82 13.41
N ARG A 17 14.42 5.04 13.33
CA ARG A 17 14.64 6.10 14.33
C ARG A 17 13.69 6.01 15.52
N ASN A 18 12.65 5.18 15.40
CA ASN A 18 11.63 5.04 16.45
C ASN A 18 11.01 3.63 16.43
N ALA A 19 10.32 3.28 17.53
CA ALA A 19 9.67 1.97 17.67
C ALA A 19 8.30 1.88 16.96
N PHE A 20 7.78 2.97 16.41
CA PHE A 20 6.44 3.01 15.80
C PHE A 20 6.44 2.78 14.30
N PHE A 21 7.59 2.99 13.64
CA PHE A 21 7.73 2.81 12.19
C PHE A 21 9.05 2.10 11.89
N SER A 22 8.97 0.91 11.31
CA SER A 22 10.11 0.13 10.84
C SER A 22 10.13 0.12 9.31
N HIS A 23 11.21 0.59 8.73
CA HIS A 23 11.43 0.57 7.28
C HIS A 23 11.35 -0.84 6.71
N GLN A 24 11.86 -1.84 7.42
CA GLN A 24 11.83 -3.23 7.00
C GLN A 24 10.39 -3.76 6.95
N GLU A 25 9.59 -3.53 7.99
CA GLU A 25 8.20 -3.98 8.03
C GLU A 25 7.32 -3.20 7.06
N PHE A 26 7.59 -1.91 6.87
CA PHE A 26 6.93 -1.08 5.87
C PHE A 26 7.23 -1.56 4.44
N TRP A 27 8.50 -1.89 4.15
CA TRP A 27 8.88 -2.50 2.87
C TRP A 27 8.16 -3.83 2.62
N LYS A 28 8.11 -4.70 3.63
CA LYS A 28 7.41 -5.98 3.59
C LYS A 28 5.93 -5.81 3.26
N HIS A 29 5.29 -4.82 3.90
CA HIS A 29 3.91 -4.44 3.62
C HIS A 29 3.74 -3.99 2.16
N SER A 30 4.55 -3.07 1.70
CA SER A 30 4.48 -2.52 0.32
C SER A 30 4.66 -3.61 -0.75
N VAL A 31 5.60 -4.55 -0.55
CA VAL A 31 5.77 -5.70 -1.45
C VAL A 31 4.56 -6.62 -1.41
N GLY A 32 4.02 -6.89 -0.23
CA GLY A 32 2.80 -7.70 -0.08
C GLY A 32 1.61 -7.10 -0.81
N VAL A 33 1.39 -5.79 -0.64
CA VAL A 33 0.32 -5.07 -1.34
C VAL A 33 0.54 -5.10 -2.85
N ALA A 34 1.78 -4.93 -3.33
CA ALA A 34 2.11 -5.01 -4.75
C ALA A 34 1.76 -6.37 -5.37
N LEU A 35 2.14 -7.46 -4.70
CA LEU A 35 1.81 -8.83 -5.15
C LEU A 35 0.30 -9.06 -5.12
N CYS A 36 -0.38 -8.65 -4.05
CA CYS A 36 -1.83 -8.77 -3.94
C CYS A 36 -2.56 -7.98 -5.05
N CYS A 37 -2.13 -6.75 -5.35
CA CYS A 37 -2.65 -5.95 -6.47
C CYS A 37 -2.49 -6.68 -7.80
N SER A 38 -1.31 -7.26 -8.07
CA SER A 38 -1.06 -8.03 -9.28
C SER A 38 -2.01 -9.24 -9.40
N LEU A 39 -2.23 -9.97 -8.30
CA LEU A 39 -3.14 -11.12 -8.26
C LEU A 39 -4.60 -10.71 -8.49
N LEU A 40 -5.07 -9.63 -7.85
CA LEU A 40 -6.40 -9.08 -8.03
C LEU A 40 -6.62 -8.62 -9.48
N ALA A 41 -5.67 -7.87 -10.04
CA ALA A 41 -5.73 -7.39 -11.41
C ALA A 41 -5.78 -8.56 -12.43
N LYS A 42 -4.99 -9.60 -12.23
CA LYS A 42 -5.04 -10.83 -13.05
C LYS A 42 -6.40 -11.54 -12.92
N LYS A 43 -6.96 -11.63 -11.70
CA LYS A 43 -8.25 -12.26 -11.44
C LYS A 43 -9.39 -11.61 -12.24
N ILE A 44 -9.44 -10.28 -12.27
CA ILE A 44 -10.48 -9.54 -13.01
C ILE A 44 -10.09 -9.25 -14.47
N LYS A 45 -8.95 -9.76 -14.94
CA LYS A 45 -8.41 -9.52 -16.30
C LYS A 45 -8.22 -8.03 -16.58
N TYR A 46 -7.77 -7.26 -15.58
CA TYR A 46 -7.45 -5.86 -15.75
C TYR A 46 -6.27 -5.68 -16.72
N LYS A 47 -6.39 -4.72 -17.64
CA LYS A 47 -5.44 -4.55 -18.76
C LYS A 47 -3.99 -4.36 -18.30
N SER A 48 -3.80 -3.58 -17.25
CA SER A 48 -2.49 -3.14 -16.76
C SER A 48 -2.13 -3.80 -15.43
N HIS A 49 -2.09 -5.15 -15.39
CA HIS A 49 -1.75 -5.87 -14.16
C HIS A 49 -0.32 -5.57 -13.66
N GLU A 50 0.61 -5.16 -14.54
CA GLU A 50 1.93 -4.68 -14.16
C GLU A 50 1.89 -3.31 -13.48
N SER A 51 1.02 -2.42 -13.96
CA SER A 51 0.75 -1.14 -13.31
C SER A 51 0.13 -1.34 -11.93
N ALA A 52 -0.74 -2.34 -11.76
CA ALA A 52 -1.33 -2.65 -10.45
C ALA A 52 -0.27 -3.05 -9.42
N PHE A 53 0.73 -3.85 -9.82
CA PHE A 53 1.88 -4.14 -8.96
C PHE A 53 2.61 -2.86 -8.54
N THR A 54 2.87 -1.97 -9.49
CA THR A 54 3.59 -0.72 -9.24
C THR A 54 2.77 0.23 -8.35
N ALA A 55 1.47 0.35 -8.60
CA ALA A 55 0.57 1.15 -7.77
C ALA A 55 0.55 0.63 -6.32
N GLY A 56 0.43 -0.69 -6.13
CA GLY A 56 0.49 -1.31 -4.81
C GLY A 56 1.84 -1.11 -4.11
N LEU A 57 2.97 -1.14 -4.86
CA LEU A 57 4.29 -0.89 -4.28
C LEU A 57 4.46 0.54 -3.78
N LEU A 58 3.85 1.50 -4.46
CA LEU A 58 4.02 2.94 -4.22
C LEU A 58 2.85 3.58 -3.46
N HIS A 59 1.77 2.85 -3.15
CA HIS A 59 0.55 3.44 -2.60
C HIS A 59 0.79 4.32 -1.36
N ASP A 60 1.68 3.88 -0.51
CA ASP A 60 2.05 4.52 0.76
C ASP A 60 3.32 5.37 0.69
N ILE A 61 3.82 5.71 -0.51
CA ILE A 61 5.10 6.43 -0.69
C ILE A 61 5.15 7.77 0.07
N GLY A 62 4.00 8.41 0.29
CA GLY A 62 3.92 9.64 1.07
C GLY A 62 4.37 9.47 2.52
N LYS A 63 4.23 8.27 3.12
CA LYS A 63 4.71 7.98 4.48
C LYS A 63 6.24 8.08 4.57
N THR A 64 6.97 7.71 3.51
CA THR A 64 8.43 7.87 3.48
C THR A 64 8.84 9.34 3.49
N PHE A 65 8.03 10.21 2.86
CA PHE A 65 8.26 11.65 2.92
C PHE A 65 8.06 12.18 4.34
N PHE A 66 6.99 11.77 5.02
CA PHE A 66 6.75 12.18 6.41
C PHE A 66 7.87 11.68 7.33
N GLU A 67 8.27 10.41 7.22
CA GLU A 67 9.35 9.85 8.02
C GLU A 67 10.68 10.63 7.83
N GLN A 68 10.97 11.06 6.62
CA GLN A 68 12.22 11.73 6.30
C GLN A 68 12.23 13.21 6.67
N TYR A 69 11.13 13.93 6.44
CA TYR A 69 11.09 15.40 6.50
C TYR A 69 10.19 15.97 7.60
N MET A 70 9.29 15.16 8.18
CA MET A 70 8.32 15.56 9.20
C MET A 70 8.23 14.49 10.29
N HIS A 71 9.39 13.99 10.71
CA HIS A 71 9.50 12.80 11.57
C HIS A 71 8.72 12.93 12.89
N GLU A 72 8.86 14.07 13.59
CA GLU A 72 8.21 14.26 14.90
C GLU A 72 6.68 14.28 14.79
N GLU A 73 6.15 14.99 13.78
CA GLU A 73 4.73 15.06 13.49
C GLU A 73 4.17 13.71 13.03
N PHE A 74 4.93 12.98 12.21
CA PHE A 74 4.53 11.66 11.75
C PHE A 74 4.48 10.65 12.92
N VAL A 75 5.46 10.65 13.81
CA VAL A 75 5.44 9.83 15.02
C VAL A 75 4.26 10.20 15.94
N ALA A 76 3.92 11.49 16.04
CA ALA A 76 2.74 11.92 16.78
C ALA A 76 1.45 11.39 16.12
N ALA A 77 1.34 11.41 14.78
CA ALA A 77 0.20 10.87 14.04
C ALA A 77 0.06 9.34 14.22
N LEU A 78 1.17 8.59 14.19
CA LEU A 78 1.18 7.14 14.45
C LEU A 78 0.67 6.81 15.86
N LYS A 79 1.09 7.56 16.88
CA LYS A 79 0.63 7.39 18.25
C LYS A 79 -0.85 7.71 18.39
N ASP A 80 -1.29 8.84 17.85
CA ASP A 80 -2.68 9.29 17.90
C ASP A 80 -3.63 8.28 17.21
N SER A 81 -3.24 7.79 16.04
CA SER A 81 -3.96 6.72 15.32
C SER A 81 -4.12 5.46 16.19
N ALA A 82 -3.04 5.01 16.82
CA ALA A 82 -3.05 3.82 17.65
C ALA A 82 -3.89 4.00 18.93
N GLU A 83 -3.79 5.14 19.62
CA GLU A 83 -4.52 5.45 20.85
C GLU A 83 -6.02 5.60 20.60
N LYS A 84 -6.40 6.32 19.54
CA LYS A 84 -7.80 6.60 19.19
C LYS A 84 -8.44 5.49 18.37
N LYS A 85 -7.66 4.54 17.84
CA LYS A 85 -8.09 3.50 16.90
C LYS A 85 -8.78 4.07 15.66
N ILE A 86 -8.21 5.13 15.12
CA ILE A 86 -8.63 5.76 13.87
C ILE A 86 -7.64 5.44 12.75
N PRO A 87 -8.05 5.47 11.46
CA PRO A 87 -7.13 5.33 10.33
C PRO A 87 -6.00 6.36 10.39
N LEU A 88 -4.79 5.95 10.00
CA LEU A 88 -3.61 6.82 10.09
C LEU A 88 -3.79 8.11 9.27
N TYR A 89 -4.38 8.05 8.08
CA TYR A 89 -4.63 9.24 7.26
C TYR A 89 -5.47 10.31 7.99
N GLN A 90 -6.39 9.91 8.89
CA GLN A 90 -7.17 10.85 9.69
C GLN A 90 -6.31 11.52 10.77
N ALA A 91 -5.41 10.77 11.41
CA ALA A 91 -4.46 11.31 12.37
C ALA A 91 -3.45 12.26 11.70
N GLU A 92 -2.97 11.90 10.50
CA GLU A 92 -2.12 12.76 9.66
C GLU A 92 -2.83 14.09 9.35
N MET A 93 -4.07 14.04 8.90
CA MET A 93 -4.86 15.26 8.63
C MET A 93 -5.04 16.14 9.89
N GLN A 94 -5.21 15.54 11.06
CA GLN A 94 -5.38 16.29 12.33
C GLN A 94 -4.06 16.93 12.80
N ILE A 95 -2.94 16.27 12.64
CA ILE A 95 -1.64 16.66 13.21
C ILE A 95 -0.77 17.39 12.21
N ILE A 96 -0.69 16.88 10.98
CA ILE A 96 0.17 17.40 9.92
C ILE A 96 -0.60 18.39 9.01
N GLY A 97 -1.91 18.20 8.87
CA GLY A 97 -2.76 19.00 7.99
C GLY A 97 -2.82 18.51 6.54
N ILE A 98 -2.12 17.42 6.22
CA ILE A 98 -2.14 16.72 4.94
C ILE A 98 -1.88 15.24 5.19
N ASP A 99 -2.50 14.34 4.41
CA ASP A 99 -2.29 12.91 4.53
C ASP A 99 -1.25 12.37 3.54
N HIS A 100 -0.82 11.12 3.76
CA HIS A 100 0.17 10.46 2.90
C HIS A 100 -0.33 10.21 1.48
N GLN A 101 -1.64 10.11 1.24
CA GLN A 101 -2.21 9.96 -0.10
C GLN A 101 -1.95 11.23 -0.93
N ALA A 102 -2.29 12.39 -0.37
CA ALA A 102 -2.09 13.68 -1.03
C ALA A 102 -0.59 13.97 -1.29
N VAL A 103 0.29 13.66 -0.34
CA VAL A 103 1.75 13.78 -0.53
C VAL A 103 2.23 12.80 -1.60
N GLY A 104 1.77 11.54 -1.56
CA GLY A 104 2.10 10.53 -2.56
C GLY A 104 1.67 10.94 -3.97
N ARG A 105 0.46 11.55 -4.11
CA ARG A 105 -0.02 12.12 -5.37
C ARG A 105 0.93 13.20 -5.89
N ILE A 106 1.34 14.16 -5.04
CA ILE A 106 2.26 15.23 -5.44
C ILE A 106 3.59 14.64 -5.93
N MET A 107 4.10 13.59 -5.25
CA MET A 107 5.31 12.89 -5.68
C MET A 107 5.12 12.20 -7.04
N ALA A 108 4.00 11.47 -7.21
CA ALA A 108 3.66 10.77 -8.44
C ALA A 108 3.51 11.72 -9.64
N GLU A 109 2.88 12.88 -9.44
CA GLU A 109 2.78 13.95 -10.45
C GLU A 109 4.17 14.48 -10.85
N LYS A 110 5.03 14.78 -9.87
CA LYS A 110 6.40 15.26 -10.13
C LYS A 110 7.25 14.22 -10.87
N TRP A 111 7.02 12.94 -10.65
CA TRP A 111 7.70 11.85 -11.35
C TRP A 111 7.05 11.53 -12.70
N ASN A 112 6.01 12.26 -13.09
CA ASN A 112 5.23 12.02 -14.30
C ASN A 112 4.74 10.57 -14.43
N LEU A 113 4.30 9.97 -13.32
CA LEU A 113 3.71 8.64 -13.35
C LEU A 113 2.39 8.66 -14.13
N PRO A 114 2.03 7.56 -14.83
CA PRO A 114 0.73 7.43 -15.50
C PRO A 114 -0.44 7.69 -14.55
N HIS A 115 -1.54 8.24 -15.08
CA HIS A 115 -2.71 8.62 -14.29
C HIS A 115 -3.28 7.45 -13.47
N GLU A 116 -3.31 6.24 -14.02
CA GLU A 116 -3.73 5.03 -13.30
C GLU A 116 -2.91 4.75 -12.05
N LEU A 117 -1.59 5.03 -12.03
CA LEU A 117 -0.75 4.91 -10.85
C LEU A 117 -1.03 6.02 -9.85
N GLN A 118 -1.20 7.25 -10.33
CA GLN A 118 -1.58 8.37 -9.50
C GLN A 118 -2.92 8.11 -8.79
N ALA A 119 -3.92 7.55 -9.49
CA ALA A 119 -5.20 7.17 -8.93
C ALA A 119 -5.05 6.12 -7.81
N GLY A 120 -4.27 5.06 -8.05
CA GLY A 120 -3.98 4.04 -7.05
C GLY A 120 -3.28 4.59 -5.80
N ILE A 121 -2.41 5.59 -5.94
CA ILE A 121 -1.71 6.23 -4.82
C ILE A 121 -2.64 7.20 -4.08
N ASN A 122 -3.37 8.05 -4.80
CA ASN A 122 -4.15 9.14 -4.20
C ASN A 122 -5.47 8.67 -3.57
N PHE A 123 -6.08 7.61 -4.09
CA PHE A 123 -7.45 7.22 -3.71
C PHE A 123 -7.54 5.85 -3.06
N HIS A 124 -6.42 5.25 -2.59
CA HIS A 124 -6.46 3.89 -2.04
C HIS A 124 -7.21 3.76 -0.70
N HIS A 125 -7.50 4.86 0.00
CA HIS A 125 -8.41 4.83 1.15
C HIS A 125 -9.85 5.17 0.77
N HIS A 126 -10.06 5.95 -0.30
CA HIS A 126 -11.36 6.43 -0.78
C HIS A 126 -11.49 6.22 -2.30
N PRO A 127 -11.54 4.96 -2.79
CA PRO A 127 -11.62 4.68 -4.23
C PRO A 127 -12.90 5.22 -4.88
N GLU A 128 -13.96 5.49 -4.10
CA GLU A 128 -15.21 6.10 -4.53
C GLU A 128 -15.04 7.55 -4.99
N ASP A 129 -14.01 8.25 -4.56
CA ASP A 129 -13.73 9.63 -4.94
C ASP A 129 -13.04 9.74 -6.32
N GLU A 130 -12.51 8.62 -6.83
CA GLU A 130 -11.90 8.55 -8.16
C GLU A 130 -12.96 8.26 -9.23
N GLN A 131 -13.02 9.09 -10.27
CA GLN A 131 -14.05 9.02 -11.30
C GLN A 131 -13.63 8.22 -12.55
N GLU A 132 -12.35 8.28 -12.94
CA GLU A 132 -11.86 7.71 -14.20
C GLU A 132 -11.19 6.36 -14.02
N GLU A 133 -10.33 6.21 -12.99
CA GLU A 133 -9.51 5.02 -12.74
C GLU A 133 -9.86 4.35 -11.40
N ASN A 134 -11.13 4.37 -11.02
CA ASN A 134 -11.60 3.81 -9.74
C ASN A 134 -11.28 2.32 -9.57
N VAL A 135 -11.16 1.56 -10.68
CA VAL A 135 -10.77 0.15 -10.64
C VAL A 135 -9.37 -0.02 -10.05
N MET A 136 -8.40 0.82 -10.47
CA MET A 136 -7.04 0.77 -9.91
C MET A 136 -7.04 1.16 -8.43
N ALA A 137 -7.70 2.25 -8.07
CA ALA A 137 -7.84 2.68 -6.68
C ALA A 137 -8.49 1.59 -5.81
N THR A 138 -9.54 0.92 -6.32
CA THR A 138 -10.21 -0.19 -5.62
C THR A 138 -9.29 -1.41 -5.48
N ILE A 139 -8.51 -1.76 -6.51
CA ILE A 139 -7.54 -2.86 -6.41
C ILE A 139 -6.54 -2.59 -5.27
N VAL A 140 -6.00 -1.38 -5.20
CA VAL A 140 -5.03 -1.00 -4.16
C VAL A 140 -5.69 -0.96 -2.78
N ASN A 141 -6.90 -0.39 -2.67
CA ASN A 141 -7.69 -0.36 -1.43
C ASN A 141 -7.89 -1.77 -0.85
N VAL A 142 -8.38 -2.69 -1.68
CA VAL A 142 -8.65 -4.08 -1.27
C VAL A 142 -7.36 -4.81 -0.91
N ALA A 143 -6.31 -4.67 -1.71
CA ALA A 143 -5.02 -5.30 -1.44
C ALA A 143 -4.41 -4.81 -0.12
N ASN A 144 -4.43 -3.49 0.13
CA ASN A 144 -3.95 -2.89 1.37
C ASN A 144 -4.74 -3.42 2.59
N SER A 145 -6.07 -3.41 2.50
CA SER A 145 -6.93 -3.92 3.58
C SER A 145 -6.67 -5.39 3.89
N LEU A 146 -6.53 -6.24 2.87
CA LEU A 146 -6.24 -7.67 3.04
C LEU A 146 -4.85 -7.92 3.65
N CYS A 147 -3.82 -7.18 3.20
CA CYS A 147 -2.47 -7.28 3.76
C CYS A 147 -2.42 -6.81 5.22
N ASN A 148 -3.10 -5.72 5.56
CA ASN A 148 -3.22 -5.25 6.95
C ASN A 148 -3.98 -6.27 7.82
N LYS A 149 -5.11 -6.82 7.34
CA LYS A 149 -5.87 -7.88 8.03
C LYS A 149 -5.02 -9.12 8.29
N LYS A 150 -4.15 -9.49 7.37
CA LYS A 150 -3.20 -10.61 7.50
C LYS A 150 -2.03 -10.30 8.43
N GLY A 151 -1.78 -9.06 8.77
CA GLY A 151 -0.58 -8.64 9.53
C GLY A 151 0.71 -8.77 8.70
N LEU A 152 0.62 -8.53 7.39
CA LEU A 152 1.77 -8.61 6.49
C LEU A 152 2.58 -7.33 6.52
N GLY A 153 3.71 -7.34 7.23
CA GLY A 153 4.48 -6.15 7.52
C GLY A 153 3.74 -5.17 8.43
N ASN A 154 4.14 -3.91 8.40
CA ASN A 154 3.50 -2.84 9.16
C ASN A 154 3.46 -1.54 8.34
N SER A 155 2.26 -1.10 7.99
CA SER A 155 2.03 0.17 7.28
C SER A 155 1.91 1.38 8.22
N GLY A 156 1.90 1.16 9.53
CA GLY A 156 1.51 2.17 10.53
C GLY A 156 0.00 2.26 10.77
N ASP A 157 -0.83 1.65 9.92
CA ASP A 157 -2.28 1.62 10.10
C ASP A 157 -2.68 0.59 11.15
N THR A 158 -3.35 1.05 12.20
CA THR A 158 -3.90 0.20 13.27
C THR A 158 -5.40 -0.05 13.14
N ALA A 159 -6.11 0.80 12.42
CA ALA A 159 -7.54 0.70 12.17
C ALA A 159 -7.82 0.13 10.76
N ILE A 160 -8.18 -1.15 10.70
CA ILE A 160 -8.50 -1.83 9.44
C ILE A 160 -10.00 -1.64 9.17
N LEU A 161 -10.32 -0.91 8.12
CA LEU A 161 -11.71 -0.71 7.69
C LEU A 161 -12.21 -1.95 6.92
N PRO A 162 -13.49 -2.34 7.08
CA PRO A 162 -14.08 -3.42 6.31
C PRO A 162 -14.19 -3.04 4.83
N LEU A 163 -13.99 -4.01 3.95
CA LEU A 163 -14.18 -3.81 2.50
C LEU A 163 -15.64 -3.55 2.18
N SER A 164 -15.91 -2.55 1.34
CA SER A 164 -17.26 -2.24 0.87
C SER A 164 -17.82 -3.36 -0.02
N GLY A 165 -19.17 -3.45 -0.07
CA GLY A 165 -19.85 -4.39 -0.96
C GLY A 165 -19.55 -4.11 -2.43
N GLU A 166 -19.43 -2.82 -2.81
CA GLU A 166 -19.07 -2.40 -4.16
C GLU A 166 -17.66 -2.86 -4.54
N ALA A 167 -16.68 -2.69 -3.66
CA ALA A 167 -15.30 -3.14 -3.90
C ALA A 167 -15.24 -4.66 -4.08
N ARG A 168 -15.98 -5.42 -3.25
CA ARG A 168 -16.08 -6.87 -3.39
C ARG A 168 -16.73 -7.29 -4.71
N ALA A 169 -17.82 -6.62 -5.11
CA ALA A 169 -18.51 -6.89 -6.37
C ALA A 169 -17.62 -6.58 -7.58
N LEU A 170 -16.96 -5.42 -7.58
CA LEU A 170 -16.07 -4.98 -8.67
C LEU A 170 -14.93 -5.98 -8.90
N LEU A 171 -14.35 -6.53 -7.82
CA LEU A 171 -13.24 -7.46 -7.90
C LEU A 171 -13.67 -8.95 -7.92
N ASN A 172 -14.97 -9.23 -7.97
CA ASN A 172 -15.52 -10.59 -7.88
C ASN A 172 -14.96 -11.37 -6.68
N LEU A 173 -14.95 -10.73 -5.49
CA LEU A 173 -14.28 -11.21 -4.28
C LEU A 173 -15.30 -11.64 -3.22
N ASP A 174 -15.82 -12.84 -3.34
CA ASP A 174 -16.53 -13.54 -2.26
C ASP A 174 -15.52 -14.15 -1.26
N GLU A 175 -16.01 -14.73 -0.15
CA GLU A 175 -15.16 -15.31 0.90
C GLU A 175 -14.22 -16.40 0.35
N LYS A 176 -14.72 -17.27 -0.52
CA LYS A 176 -13.92 -18.33 -1.11
C LYS A 176 -12.81 -17.79 -2.01
N ALA A 177 -13.14 -16.77 -2.83
CA ALA A 177 -12.18 -16.13 -3.70
C ALA A 177 -11.13 -15.32 -2.90
N GLU A 178 -11.51 -14.76 -1.74
CA GLU A 178 -10.57 -14.12 -0.81
C GLU A 178 -9.58 -15.14 -0.26
N ASP A 179 -10.06 -16.30 0.23
CA ASP A 179 -9.19 -17.37 0.75
C ASP A 179 -8.23 -17.91 -0.32
N GLU A 180 -8.73 -18.15 -1.55
CA GLU A 180 -7.89 -18.61 -2.67
C GLU A 180 -6.83 -17.54 -3.05
N LEU A 181 -7.20 -16.27 -3.02
CA LEU A 181 -6.29 -15.15 -3.28
C LEU A 181 -5.17 -15.10 -2.22
N MET A 182 -5.55 -15.21 -0.94
CA MET A 182 -4.60 -15.15 0.17
C MET A 182 -3.63 -16.34 0.18
N ALA A 183 -4.11 -17.53 -0.19
CA ALA A 183 -3.25 -18.71 -0.36
C ALA A 183 -2.22 -18.52 -1.50
N LYS A 184 -2.64 -17.92 -2.62
CA LYS A 184 -1.73 -17.58 -3.73
C LYS A 184 -0.72 -16.52 -3.32
N LEU A 185 -1.15 -15.51 -2.56
CA LEU A 185 -0.26 -14.47 -2.05
C LEU A 185 0.85 -15.07 -1.18
N ASP A 186 0.54 -16.04 -0.33
CA ASP A 186 1.53 -16.74 0.49
C ASP A 186 2.60 -17.45 -0.36
N LEU A 187 2.19 -18.08 -1.45
CA LEU A 187 3.14 -18.73 -2.39
C LEU A 187 4.06 -17.70 -3.05
N GLU A 188 3.49 -16.62 -3.61
CA GLU A 188 4.29 -15.58 -4.26
C GLU A 188 5.23 -14.85 -3.28
N LEU A 189 4.82 -14.65 -2.02
CA LEU A 189 5.68 -14.08 -0.97
C LEU A 189 6.87 -14.99 -0.64
N ASN A 190 6.64 -16.30 -0.53
CA ASN A 190 7.70 -17.26 -0.27
C ASN A 190 8.71 -17.31 -1.44
N GLU A 191 8.25 -17.25 -2.67
CA GLU A 191 9.11 -17.20 -3.86
C GLU A 191 9.93 -15.89 -3.90
N ALA A 192 9.29 -14.75 -3.62
CA ALA A 192 9.96 -13.45 -3.56
C ALA A 192 11.03 -13.44 -2.44
N GLN A 193 10.72 -13.94 -1.25
CA GLN A 193 11.67 -14.02 -0.15
C GLN A 193 12.87 -14.93 -0.46
N ALA A 194 12.62 -16.07 -1.08
CA ALA A 194 13.70 -16.97 -1.54
C ALA A 194 14.63 -16.25 -2.52
N PHE A 195 14.06 -15.46 -3.46
CA PHE A 195 14.85 -14.68 -4.41
C PHE A 195 15.70 -13.61 -3.71
N PHE A 196 15.10 -12.82 -2.78
CA PHE A 196 15.84 -11.79 -2.03
C PHE A 196 16.98 -12.40 -1.19
N ASN A 197 16.74 -13.54 -0.56
CA ASN A 197 17.79 -14.25 0.21
C ASN A 197 18.93 -14.77 -0.68
N MET A 198 18.65 -15.10 -1.94
CA MET A 198 19.68 -15.55 -2.91
C MET A 198 20.48 -14.38 -3.51
N THR A 199 19.95 -13.15 -3.49
CA THR A 199 20.58 -11.95 -4.07
C THR A 199 21.21 -11.02 -3.04
N SER A 200 21.10 -11.35 -1.75
CA SER A 200 21.79 -10.63 -0.66
C SER A 200 23.26 -11.08 -0.63
N PHE A 201 24.08 -10.41 -1.43
CA PHE A 201 25.54 -10.45 -1.36
C PHE A 201 26.07 -9.18 -0.70
#